data_4e4890d8fab901bcf8d56f5b9020c9c0
#
_entry.id   4e4890d8fab901bcf8d56f5b9020c9c0
#
_cell.length_a   1.000
_cell.length_b   1.000
_cell.length_c   1.000
_cell.angle_alpha   90.00
_cell.angle_beta   90.00
_cell.angle_gamma   90.00
#
_symmetry.space_group_name_H-M   'P 1'
#
loop_
_entity.id
_entity.type
_entity.pdbx_description
1 polymer ?
#
loop_
_entity_poly.entity_id
_entity_poly.type
_entity_poly.pdbx_seq_one_letter_code
_entity_poly.pdbx_strand_id
1 'polypeptide(L)'
;MDCGSDAYAASVLERYGYYRLSGYWHLYRERPSDPKDRFDQENREVRLDTFVPGTKLSHVVTMYEFDQELRSRLSDVLSTVEISIRFFLGHRLGKANAFAHRNPELLGATREKETSLLSHIWAKVRWRNSLPQREPTKAYREWLTEYDRHEKRARDGFVFHFRKKYGPHLPIWVATEVMSFGVISNLYPLMRQSDQEILAARFQVHAADGRGDRRALANWLNNLRHVRNICAHYGRLWNRTFDVLIDVPGEARKDGGHYLSRLADRNINNKLYGVLLILRHLLQSIAPDRFDVVDITDFIHAKSQDGHFSMGQLGFPDGWQSDPIWDRNFMLDRAPMLAASLLDRAESYTAPQAREALTSAVVKPSETPRTPEQEAAAKRTAQKNLLRTYLRFDVVIEIKVGQTKYYPKFQFRDGAIINALAEFNKTLTARCTSTERVQVSAALLDWWQTPHPALPKSSTGSNQSPCDLLLSESESSFSTLISTTDAMSTFVVPDPR
;
A
#
# COMPACT_ATOMS: atom_id res chain seq x y z
N MET A 1 -38.54 22.81 -17.76
CA MET A 1 -37.21 23.45 -17.46
C MET A 1 -37.16 24.77 -18.23
N ASP A 2 -36.83 25.84 -17.57
CA ASP A 2 -36.56 27.13 -18.21
C ASP A 2 -35.20 27.08 -18.91
N CYS A 3 -35.20 27.19 -20.23
CA CYS A 3 -33.98 27.13 -21.05
C CYS A 3 -33.39 28.50 -21.39
N GLY A 4 -34.02 29.59 -20.91
CA GLY A 4 -33.68 30.96 -21.33
C GLY A 4 -34.02 31.22 -22.79
N SER A 5 -33.21 32.00 -23.51
CA SER A 5 -33.41 32.23 -24.94
C SER A 5 -32.97 31.00 -25.78
N ASP A 6 -33.57 30.84 -26.96
CA ASP A 6 -33.20 29.77 -27.90
C ASP A 6 -31.71 29.83 -28.28
N ALA A 7 -31.18 31.03 -28.46
CA ALA A 7 -29.76 31.22 -28.76
C ALA A 7 -28.86 30.75 -27.62
N TYR A 8 -29.23 31.02 -26.34
CA TYR A 8 -28.52 30.51 -25.19
C TYR A 8 -28.60 28.99 -25.10
N ALA A 9 -29.78 28.42 -25.21
CA ALA A 9 -29.98 26.98 -25.18
C ALA A 9 -29.16 26.25 -26.26
N ALA A 10 -29.22 26.78 -27.51
CA ALA A 10 -28.41 26.25 -28.61
C ALA A 10 -26.92 26.29 -28.32
N SER A 11 -26.39 27.42 -27.84
CA SER A 11 -24.94 27.55 -27.50
C SER A 11 -24.52 26.60 -26.42
N VAL A 12 -25.35 26.37 -25.39
CA VAL A 12 -25.08 25.40 -24.30
C VAL A 12 -25.08 23.98 -24.86
N LEU A 13 -26.03 23.62 -25.70
CA LEU A 13 -26.09 22.28 -26.29
C LEU A 13 -24.93 22.00 -27.27
N GLU A 14 -24.51 23.00 -28.05
CA GLU A 14 -23.31 22.90 -28.88
C GLU A 14 -22.06 22.67 -28.08
N ARG A 15 -21.89 23.40 -26.95
CA ARG A 15 -20.71 23.33 -26.10
C ARG A 15 -20.61 22.03 -25.31
N TYR A 16 -21.70 21.57 -24.71
CA TYR A 16 -21.66 20.46 -23.75
C TYR A 16 -22.28 19.15 -24.28
N GLY A 17 -23.18 19.24 -25.24
CA GLY A 17 -23.92 18.11 -25.79
C GLY A 17 -25.13 17.69 -24.96
N TYR A 18 -26.23 17.38 -25.64
CA TYR A 18 -27.51 17.00 -25.03
C TYR A 18 -27.36 15.80 -24.06
N TYR A 19 -26.80 14.69 -24.54
CA TYR A 19 -26.69 13.46 -23.74
C TYR A 19 -25.82 13.62 -22.51
N ARG A 20 -24.82 14.50 -22.56
CA ARG A 20 -23.97 14.78 -21.41
C ARG A 20 -24.70 15.57 -20.34
N LEU A 21 -25.43 16.62 -20.72
CA LEU A 21 -26.22 17.41 -19.80
C LEU A 21 -27.41 16.63 -19.25
N SER A 22 -27.98 15.69 -20.01
CA SER A 22 -29.12 14.88 -19.55
C SER A 22 -28.79 14.07 -18.29
N GLY A 23 -27.56 13.66 -18.12
CA GLY A 23 -27.09 13.01 -16.88
C GLY A 23 -27.17 13.90 -15.65
N TYR A 24 -27.15 15.23 -15.81
CA TYR A 24 -27.24 16.20 -14.71
C TYR A 24 -28.67 16.67 -14.47
N TRP A 25 -29.46 16.95 -15.53
CA TRP A 25 -30.83 17.40 -15.35
C TRP A 25 -31.79 16.27 -14.98
N HIS A 26 -31.43 15.00 -15.14
CA HIS A 26 -32.27 13.87 -14.73
C HIS A 26 -32.75 13.98 -13.28
N LEU A 27 -31.88 14.49 -12.38
CA LEU A 27 -32.19 14.66 -10.96
C LEU A 27 -33.19 15.80 -10.68
N TYR A 28 -33.36 16.73 -11.63
CA TYR A 28 -34.34 17.82 -11.54
C TYR A 28 -35.70 17.43 -12.15
N ARG A 29 -35.84 16.17 -12.63
CA ARG A 29 -37.16 15.64 -13.07
C ARG A 29 -38.00 15.28 -11.86
N GLU A 30 -39.31 15.43 -11.99
CA GLU A 30 -40.26 15.08 -10.96
C GLU A 30 -40.22 13.58 -10.64
N ARG A 31 -40.58 13.24 -9.42
CA ARG A 31 -40.77 11.85 -8.99
C ARG A 31 -42.26 11.50 -9.16
N PRO A 32 -42.59 10.22 -9.44
CA PRO A 32 -43.96 9.75 -9.33
C PRO A 32 -44.58 10.10 -7.98
N SER A 33 -45.85 10.54 -7.99
CA SER A 33 -46.58 10.92 -6.77
C SER A 33 -46.78 9.71 -5.85
N ASP A 34 -47.11 8.53 -6.45
CA ASP A 34 -47.22 7.30 -5.66
C ASP A 34 -45.82 6.77 -5.31
N PRO A 35 -45.54 6.55 -4.01
CA PRO A 35 -44.28 5.96 -3.56
C PRO A 35 -43.94 4.60 -4.17
N LYS A 36 -44.95 3.82 -4.59
CA LYS A 36 -44.78 2.50 -5.23
C LYS A 36 -44.17 2.58 -6.62
N ASP A 37 -44.41 3.68 -7.33
CA ASP A 37 -43.94 3.89 -8.70
C ASP A 37 -42.58 4.59 -8.76
N ARG A 38 -41.98 4.89 -7.59
CA ARG A 38 -40.68 5.59 -7.49
C ARG A 38 -39.48 4.73 -7.84
N PHE A 39 -39.64 3.43 -7.86
CA PHE A 39 -38.61 2.47 -8.23
C PHE A 39 -39.17 1.45 -9.22
N ASP A 40 -38.37 1.11 -10.23
CA ASP A 40 -38.73 0.07 -11.21
C ASP A 40 -38.46 -1.35 -10.63
N GLN A 41 -38.72 -2.38 -11.46
CA GLN A 41 -38.52 -3.77 -11.06
C GLN A 41 -37.07 -4.13 -10.76
N GLU A 42 -36.11 -3.37 -11.30
CA GLU A 42 -34.67 -3.49 -11.02
C GLU A 42 -34.19 -2.56 -9.88
N ASN A 43 -35.15 -1.98 -9.13
CA ASN A 43 -34.88 -1.05 -8.00
C ASN A 43 -34.11 0.22 -8.43
N ARG A 44 -34.31 0.69 -9.67
CA ARG A 44 -33.77 1.96 -10.16
C ARG A 44 -34.82 3.06 -9.97
N GLU A 45 -34.33 4.27 -9.55
CA GLU A 45 -35.21 5.42 -9.34
C GLU A 45 -35.89 5.87 -10.65
N VAL A 46 -37.21 5.88 -10.65
CA VAL A 46 -38.05 6.36 -11.77
C VAL A 46 -38.26 7.87 -11.67
N ARG A 47 -38.10 8.57 -12.78
CA ARG A 47 -38.36 9.99 -12.92
C ARG A 47 -39.31 10.24 -14.08
N LEU A 48 -40.20 11.20 -13.88
CA LEU A 48 -41.13 11.62 -14.92
C LEU A 48 -40.42 12.45 -16.00
N ASP A 49 -41.09 12.70 -17.13
CA ASP A 49 -40.55 13.57 -18.18
C ASP A 49 -40.70 15.07 -17.86
N THR A 50 -41.48 15.37 -16.84
CA THR A 50 -41.68 16.75 -16.33
C THR A 50 -40.54 17.14 -15.37
N PHE A 51 -40.24 18.43 -15.31
CA PHE A 51 -39.23 18.99 -14.42
C PHE A 51 -39.87 19.65 -13.19
N VAL A 52 -39.18 19.56 -12.06
CA VAL A 52 -39.55 20.29 -10.86
C VAL A 52 -39.68 21.78 -11.19
N PRO A 53 -40.78 22.48 -10.76
CA PRO A 53 -40.95 23.90 -10.99
C PRO A 53 -39.72 24.72 -10.56
N GLY A 54 -39.34 25.72 -11.38
CA GLY A 54 -38.16 26.55 -11.13
C GLY A 54 -36.85 25.94 -11.63
N THR A 55 -36.81 24.76 -12.19
CA THR A 55 -35.61 24.19 -12.82
C THR A 55 -35.19 25.03 -14.03
N LYS A 56 -33.93 25.48 -14.04
CA LYS A 56 -33.30 26.26 -15.11
C LYS A 56 -32.15 25.50 -15.74
N LEU A 57 -31.94 25.66 -17.05
CA LEU A 57 -30.81 25.11 -17.78
C LEU A 57 -29.47 25.61 -17.21
N SER A 58 -29.43 26.89 -16.75
CA SER A 58 -28.26 27.47 -16.10
C SER A 58 -27.84 26.69 -14.84
N HIS A 59 -28.79 26.19 -14.04
CA HIS A 59 -28.48 25.36 -12.86
C HIS A 59 -27.80 24.04 -13.27
N VAL A 60 -28.26 23.43 -14.36
CA VAL A 60 -27.67 22.21 -14.91
C VAL A 60 -26.25 22.44 -15.42
N VAL A 61 -26.02 23.60 -16.08
CA VAL A 61 -24.68 24.02 -16.52
C VAL A 61 -23.75 24.23 -15.32
N THR A 62 -24.20 24.94 -14.30
CA THR A 62 -23.45 25.15 -13.05
C THR A 62 -23.02 23.81 -12.42
N MET A 63 -23.93 22.84 -12.37
CA MET A 63 -23.63 21.50 -11.84
C MET A 63 -22.64 20.72 -12.71
N TYR A 64 -22.72 20.85 -14.03
CA TYR A 64 -21.77 20.24 -14.94
C TYR A 64 -20.37 20.84 -14.76
N GLU A 65 -20.26 22.17 -14.66
CA GLU A 65 -18.98 22.88 -14.49
C GLU A 65 -18.38 22.59 -13.11
N PHE A 66 -19.18 22.52 -12.05
CA PHE A 66 -18.76 22.03 -10.75
C PHE A 66 -18.14 20.63 -10.84
N ASP A 67 -18.84 19.70 -11.47
CA ASP A 67 -18.37 18.31 -11.60
C ASP A 67 -17.13 18.21 -12.51
N GLN A 68 -16.99 19.08 -13.49
CA GLN A 68 -15.78 19.19 -14.33
C GLN A 68 -14.57 19.61 -13.50
N GLU A 69 -14.71 20.64 -12.69
CA GLU A 69 -13.66 21.12 -11.79
C GLU A 69 -13.29 20.04 -10.75
N LEU A 70 -14.31 19.38 -10.20
CA LEU A 70 -14.12 18.28 -9.25
C LEU A 70 -13.31 17.13 -9.87
N ARG A 71 -13.61 16.73 -11.12
CA ARG A 71 -12.84 15.72 -11.85
C ARG A 71 -11.39 16.15 -12.07
N SER A 72 -11.15 17.41 -12.40
CA SER A 72 -9.81 17.95 -12.62
C SER A 72 -8.97 17.84 -11.36
N ARG A 73 -9.47 18.35 -10.25
CA ARG A 73 -8.80 18.31 -8.93
C ARG A 73 -8.54 16.87 -8.46
N LEU A 74 -9.54 16.02 -8.61
CA LEU A 74 -9.42 14.61 -8.21
C LEU A 74 -8.42 13.84 -9.09
N SER A 75 -8.31 14.16 -10.39
CA SER A 75 -7.35 13.56 -11.29
C SER A 75 -5.91 13.84 -10.89
N ASP A 76 -5.61 15.04 -10.38
CA ASP A 76 -4.27 15.39 -9.89
C ASP A 76 -3.88 14.55 -8.67
N VAL A 77 -4.78 14.43 -7.70
CA VAL A 77 -4.57 13.57 -6.52
C VAL A 77 -4.39 12.10 -6.92
N LEU A 78 -5.25 11.59 -7.80
CA LEU A 78 -5.17 10.22 -8.29
C LEU A 78 -3.86 9.95 -9.00
N SER A 79 -3.33 10.91 -9.77
CA SER A 79 -2.04 10.76 -10.46
C SER A 79 -0.88 10.62 -9.46
N THR A 80 -0.89 11.41 -8.38
CA THR A 80 0.11 11.33 -7.30
C THR A 80 0.09 9.95 -6.63
N VAL A 81 -1.09 9.44 -6.31
CA VAL A 81 -1.26 8.10 -5.72
C VAL A 81 -0.81 7.02 -6.72
N GLU A 82 -1.22 7.11 -7.98
CA GLU A 82 -0.84 6.17 -9.05
C GLU A 82 0.69 6.09 -9.21
N ILE A 83 1.39 7.22 -9.27
CA ILE A 83 2.86 7.28 -9.38
C ILE A 83 3.53 6.61 -8.18
N SER A 84 3.04 6.88 -6.96
CA SER A 84 3.60 6.27 -5.76
C SER A 84 3.40 4.75 -5.72
N ILE A 85 2.22 4.28 -6.12
CA ILE A 85 1.96 2.83 -6.21
C ILE A 85 2.90 2.17 -7.22
N ARG A 86 3.12 2.77 -8.41
CA ARG A 86 4.08 2.28 -9.42
C ARG A 86 5.47 2.15 -8.83
N PHE A 87 5.94 3.20 -8.15
CA PHE A 87 7.26 3.21 -7.54
C PHE A 87 7.42 2.08 -6.52
N PHE A 88 6.51 1.98 -5.53
CA PHE A 88 6.65 0.99 -4.46
C PHE A 88 6.48 -0.45 -4.94
N LEU A 89 5.57 -0.72 -5.90
CA LEU A 89 5.44 -2.02 -6.55
C LEU A 89 6.70 -2.40 -7.32
N GLY A 90 7.19 -1.50 -8.17
CA GLY A 90 8.40 -1.70 -8.96
C GLY A 90 9.62 -1.94 -8.08
N HIS A 91 9.78 -1.13 -7.03
CA HIS A 91 10.86 -1.27 -6.06
C HIS A 91 10.79 -2.60 -5.31
N ARG A 92 9.61 -2.97 -4.80
CA ARG A 92 9.44 -4.22 -4.05
C ARG A 92 9.74 -5.47 -4.87
N LEU A 93 9.20 -5.54 -6.09
CA LEU A 93 9.43 -6.66 -6.99
C LEU A 93 10.87 -6.68 -7.54
N GLY A 94 11.44 -5.49 -7.81
CA GLY A 94 12.80 -5.34 -8.32
C GLY A 94 13.87 -5.86 -7.38
N LYS A 95 13.63 -5.86 -6.06
CA LYS A 95 14.53 -6.49 -5.07
C LYS A 95 14.66 -7.99 -5.26
N ALA A 96 13.59 -8.67 -5.61
CA ALA A 96 13.64 -10.12 -5.85
C ALA A 96 14.33 -10.44 -7.18
N ASN A 97 13.96 -9.73 -8.25
CA ASN A 97 14.55 -9.89 -9.58
C ASN A 97 14.06 -8.74 -10.48
N ALA A 98 14.93 -8.27 -11.39
CA ALA A 98 14.56 -7.25 -12.39
C ALA A 98 13.35 -7.62 -13.24
N PHE A 99 13.10 -8.91 -13.46
CA PHE A 99 12.01 -9.44 -14.26
C PHE A 99 11.01 -10.25 -13.42
N ALA A 100 10.90 -9.95 -12.12
CA ALA A 100 10.03 -10.68 -11.20
C ALA A 100 8.57 -10.75 -11.68
N HIS A 101 8.07 -9.71 -12.32
CA HIS A 101 6.71 -9.65 -12.87
C HIS A 101 6.46 -10.64 -14.02
N ARG A 102 7.51 -11.13 -14.68
CA ARG A 102 7.44 -12.16 -15.73
C ARG A 102 7.65 -13.57 -15.21
N ASN A 103 7.96 -13.74 -13.93
CA ASN A 103 8.15 -15.01 -13.28
C ASN A 103 7.02 -15.30 -12.29
N PRO A 104 6.08 -16.20 -12.59
CA PRO A 104 4.93 -16.48 -11.72
C PRO A 104 5.33 -17.08 -10.37
N GLU A 105 6.48 -17.76 -10.26
CA GLU A 105 6.97 -18.30 -8.99
C GLU A 105 7.48 -17.19 -8.07
N LEU A 106 8.20 -16.20 -8.62
CA LEU A 106 8.67 -15.05 -7.87
C LEU A 106 7.52 -14.17 -7.38
N LEU A 107 6.46 -14.04 -8.17
CA LEU A 107 5.23 -13.38 -7.76
C LEU A 107 4.41 -14.20 -6.74
N GLY A 108 4.55 -15.51 -6.69
CA GLY A 108 3.65 -16.39 -5.95
C GLY A 108 2.35 -16.71 -6.69
N ALA A 109 2.30 -16.43 -7.99
CA ALA A 109 1.14 -16.59 -8.87
C ALA A 109 1.10 -17.96 -9.55
N THR A 110 1.45 -19.01 -8.82
CA THR A 110 1.42 -20.42 -9.28
C THR A 110 0.40 -21.23 -8.47
N ARG A 111 -0.16 -22.24 -9.09
CA ARG A 111 -0.98 -23.27 -8.46
C ARG A 111 -0.41 -24.66 -8.75
N GLU A 112 -0.75 -25.62 -7.92
CA GLU A 112 -0.45 -27.03 -8.23
C GLU A 112 -1.25 -27.45 -9.47
N LYS A 113 -0.56 -28.14 -10.38
CA LYS A 113 -1.22 -28.69 -11.57
C LYS A 113 -2.16 -29.80 -11.14
N GLU A 114 -3.43 -29.69 -11.49
CA GLU A 114 -4.39 -30.77 -11.28
C GLU A 114 -3.93 -32.01 -12.05
N THR A 115 -3.42 -32.99 -11.32
CA THR A 115 -3.08 -34.30 -11.88
C THR A 115 -4.33 -35.17 -11.89
N SER A 116 -4.64 -35.80 -13.03
CA SER A 116 -5.79 -36.69 -13.10
C SER A 116 -5.63 -37.85 -12.08
N LEU A 117 -6.75 -38.38 -11.59
CA LEU A 117 -6.77 -39.52 -10.65
C LEU A 117 -5.88 -40.69 -11.12
N LEU A 118 -5.79 -40.92 -12.42
CA LEU A 118 -4.93 -41.94 -13.02
C LEU A 118 -3.44 -41.65 -12.81
N SER A 119 -3.01 -40.40 -12.88
CA SER A 119 -1.60 -40.02 -12.65
C SER A 119 -1.19 -40.13 -11.17
N HIS A 120 -2.13 -39.94 -10.23
CA HIS A 120 -1.91 -40.18 -8.79
C HIS A 120 -1.65 -41.68 -8.50
N ILE A 121 -2.39 -42.57 -9.15
CA ILE A 121 -2.21 -44.01 -9.00
C ILE A 121 -0.85 -44.46 -9.57
N TRP A 122 -0.47 -43.93 -10.74
CA TRP A 122 0.83 -44.24 -11.36
C TRP A 122 2.04 -43.67 -10.61
N ALA A 123 1.89 -42.49 -9.98
CA ALA A 123 2.94 -41.88 -9.14
C ALA A 123 3.19 -42.67 -7.85
N LYS A 124 2.14 -43.23 -7.22
CA LYS A 124 2.24 -44.09 -6.06
C LYS A 124 2.95 -45.43 -6.36
N VAL A 125 2.74 -45.98 -7.56
CA VAL A 125 3.35 -47.27 -7.99
C VAL A 125 4.85 -47.12 -8.29
N ARG A 126 5.34 -45.91 -8.64
CA ARG A 126 6.71 -45.70 -9.12
C ARG A 126 7.69 -45.12 -8.08
N TRP A 127 7.30 -44.98 -6.82
CA TRP A 127 8.17 -44.47 -5.71
C TRP A 127 9.05 -43.29 -6.11
N ARG A 128 8.59 -42.41 -7.01
CA ARG A 128 9.30 -41.19 -7.34
C ARG A 128 8.72 -40.04 -6.51
N ASN A 129 9.52 -39.48 -5.59
CA ASN A 129 9.32 -38.15 -4.97
C ASN A 129 9.42 -37.07 -6.06
N SER A 130 8.47 -37.03 -7.01
CA SER A 130 8.37 -35.90 -7.92
C SER A 130 7.66 -34.77 -7.17
N LEU A 131 8.36 -33.65 -6.98
CA LEU A 131 7.75 -32.41 -6.48
C LEU A 131 6.51 -32.07 -7.34
N PRO A 132 5.41 -31.64 -6.73
CA PRO A 132 4.21 -31.29 -7.47
C PRO A 132 4.55 -30.21 -8.53
N GLN A 133 4.18 -30.52 -9.79
CA GLN A 133 4.37 -29.54 -10.87
C GLN A 133 3.50 -28.33 -10.62
N ARG A 134 4.11 -27.15 -10.60
CA ARG A 134 3.41 -25.87 -10.48
C ARG A 134 3.20 -25.24 -11.85
N GLU A 135 2.02 -24.68 -12.06
CA GLU A 135 1.68 -23.93 -13.27
C GLU A 135 1.23 -22.51 -12.93
N PRO A 136 1.42 -21.53 -13.85
CA PRO A 136 0.91 -20.18 -13.66
C PRO A 136 -0.61 -20.16 -13.49
N THR A 137 -1.12 -19.32 -12.59
CA THR A 137 -2.56 -19.12 -12.41
C THR A 137 -3.20 -18.52 -13.67
N LYS A 138 -4.51 -18.72 -13.85
CA LYS A 138 -5.27 -18.08 -14.95
C LYS A 138 -5.17 -16.56 -14.87
N ALA A 139 -5.34 -16.00 -13.68
CA ALA A 139 -5.25 -14.56 -13.45
C ALA A 139 -3.89 -13.98 -13.87
N TYR A 140 -2.79 -14.69 -13.58
CA TYR A 140 -1.46 -14.25 -14.02
C TYR A 140 -1.32 -14.27 -15.55
N ARG A 141 -1.80 -15.31 -16.23
CA ARG A 141 -1.72 -15.40 -17.71
C ARG A 141 -2.53 -14.27 -18.39
N GLU A 142 -3.72 -13.97 -17.88
CA GLU A 142 -4.54 -12.87 -18.38
C GLU A 142 -3.86 -11.53 -18.15
N TRP A 143 -3.32 -11.30 -16.94
CA TRP A 143 -2.57 -10.10 -16.61
C TRP A 143 -1.33 -9.94 -17.50
N LEU A 144 -0.54 -11.00 -17.68
CA LEU A 144 0.67 -10.95 -18.50
C LEU A 144 0.35 -10.63 -19.97
N THR A 145 -0.76 -11.19 -20.50
CA THR A 145 -1.24 -10.88 -21.85
C THR A 145 -1.56 -9.39 -22.00
N GLU A 146 -2.21 -8.79 -21.00
CA GLU A 146 -2.55 -7.37 -21.04
C GLU A 146 -1.29 -6.49 -20.87
N TYR A 147 -0.40 -6.85 -19.95
CA TYR A 147 0.89 -6.17 -19.79
C TYR A 147 1.71 -6.21 -21.10
N ASP A 148 1.82 -7.35 -21.77
CA ASP A 148 2.54 -7.48 -23.04
C ASP A 148 1.98 -6.57 -24.13
N ARG A 149 0.68 -6.31 -24.16
CA ARG A 149 0.07 -5.32 -25.06
C ARG A 149 0.56 -3.90 -24.77
N HIS A 150 0.63 -3.53 -23.47
CA HIS A 150 1.15 -2.23 -23.05
C HIS A 150 2.64 -2.09 -23.40
N GLU A 151 3.45 -3.09 -23.06
CA GLU A 151 4.89 -3.08 -23.37
C GLU A 151 5.16 -2.98 -24.87
N LYS A 152 4.39 -3.70 -25.71
CA LYS A 152 4.52 -3.64 -27.18
C LYS A 152 4.12 -2.29 -27.76
N ARG A 153 3.16 -1.60 -27.17
CA ARG A 153 2.68 -0.28 -27.63
C ARG A 153 3.56 0.88 -27.19
N ALA A 154 4.37 0.70 -26.17
CA ALA A 154 5.23 1.75 -25.63
C ALA A 154 6.29 2.18 -26.66
N ARG A 155 6.37 3.50 -26.94
CA ARG A 155 7.26 4.12 -27.92
C ARG A 155 8.14 5.21 -27.33
N ASP A 156 8.16 5.37 -26.01
CA ASP A 156 8.92 6.38 -25.32
C ASP A 156 10.43 6.16 -25.48
N GLY A 157 11.20 7.22 -25.49
CA GLY A 157 12.64 7.16 -25.70
C GLY A 157 13.39 6.29 -24.69
N PHE A 158 12.95 6.31 -23.43
CA PHE A 158 13.52 5.45 -22.39
C PHE A 158 13.28 3.95 -22.67
N VAL A 159 12.14 3.58 -23.26
CA VAL A 159 11.81 2.19 -23.62
C VAL A 159 12.82 1.66 -24.65
N PHE A 160 13.14 2.47 -25.68
CA PHE A 160 14.16 2.09 -26.66
C PHE A 160 15.53 1.95 -26.04
N HIS A 161 15.91 2.88 -25.13
CA HIS A 161 17.17 2.82 -24.41
C HIS A 161 17.29 1.51 -23.60
N PHE A 162 16.27 1.17 -22.82
CA PHE A 162 16.30 -0.04 -22.00
C PHE A 162 16.30 -1.31 -22.83
N ARG A 163 15.51 -1.38 -23.91
CA ARG A 163 15.52 -2.53 -24.82
C ARG A 163 16.89 -2.75 -25.48
N LYS A 164 17.56 -1.68 -25.87
CA LYS A 164 18.90 -1.74 -26.45
C LYS A 164 19.93 -2.26 -25.43
N LYS A 165 19.80 -1.87 -24.17
CA LYS A 165 20.77 -2.17 -23.10
C LYS A 165 20.54 -3.52 -22.43
N TYR A 166 19.29 -3.90 -22.20
CA TYR A 166 18.91 -5.05 -21.35
C TYR A 166 18.11 -6.13 -22.08
N GLY A 167 17.86 -5.98 -23.39
CA GLY A 167 17.10 -6.95 -24.19
C GLY A 167 15.63 -6.59 -24.36
N PRO A 168 14.80 -7.51 -24.91
CA PRO A 168 13.47 -7.19 -25.43
C PRO A 168 12.45 -6.83 -24.32
N HIS A 169 12.68 -7.27 -23.08
CA HIS A 169 11.78 -7.05 -21.96
C HIS A 169 12.26 -5.95 -21.04
N LEU A 170 11.33 -5.20 -20.48
CA LEU A 170 11.63 -4.12 -19.55
C LEU A 170 11.81 -4.66 -18.13
N PRO A 171 12.83 -4.20 -17.38
CA PRO A 171 12.89 -4.46 -15.93
C PRO A 171 11.68 -3.85 -15.22
N ILE A 172 11.25 -4.44 -14.08
CA ILE A 172 9.99 -4.10 -13.42
C ILE A 172 9.84 -2.59 -13.11
N TRP A 173 10.92 -1.92 -12.68
CA TRP A 173 10.89 -0.48 -12.37
C TRP A 173 10.74 0.41 -13.62
N VAL A 174 10.96 -0.12 -14.82
CA VAL A 174 10.65 0.54 -16.10
C VAL A 174 9.30 0.05 -16.62
N ALA A 175 8.99 -1.23 -16.42
CA ALA A 175 7.74 -1.83 -16.82
C ALA A 175 6.52 -1.15 -16.16
N THR A 176 6.64 -0.74 -14.89
CA THR A 176 5.58 -0.01 -14.19
C THR A 176 5.24 1.33 -14.84
N GLU A 177 6.19 1.99 -15.51
CA GLU A 177 5.94 3.26 -16.20
C GLU A 177 5.07 3.12 -17.45
N VAL A 178 5.14 1.96 -18.12
CA VAL A 178 4.34 1.70 -19.34
C VAL A 178 3.00 1.01 -19.02
N MET A 179 2.77 0.58 -17.79
CA MET A 179 1.52 -0.03 -17.36
C MET A 179 0.42 1.04 -17.17
N SER A 180 -0.82 0.75 -17.54
CA SER A 180 -1.97 1.55 -17.08
C SER A 180 -2.23 1.29 -15.60
N PHE A 181 -2.97 2.19 -14.93
CA PHE A 181 -3.38 1.95 -13.54
C PHE A 181 -4.17 0.63 -13.37
N GLY A 182 -4.90 0.22 -14.41
CA GLY A 182 -5.58 -1.08 -14.44
C GLY A 182 -4.61 -2.26 -14.36
N VAL A 183 -3.53 -2.22 -15.13
CA VAL A 183 -2.49 -3.27 -15.11
C VAL A 183 -1.75 -3.28 -13.76
N ILE A 184 -1.44 -2.09 -13.21
CA ILE A 184 -0.81 -1.94 -11.89
C ILE A 184 -1.72 -2.50 -10.77
N SER A 185 -2.99 -2.09 -10.73
CA SER A 185 -3.93 -2.53 -9.69
C SER A 185 -4.17 -4.04 -9.72
N ASN A 186 -4.10 -4.66 -10.90
CA ASN A 186 -4.24 -6.11 -11.07
C ASN A 186 -2.93 -6.87 -10.80
N LEU A 187 -1.77 -6.21 -10.83
CA LEU A 187 -0.47 -6.82 -10.47
C LEU A 187 -0.38 -7.06 -8.95
N TYR A 188 -0.86 -6.11 -8.15
CA TYR A 188 -0.76 -6.19 -6.70
C TYR A 188 -1.32 -7.51 -6.10
N PRO A 189 -2.54 -7.97 -6.40
CA PRO A 189 -3.07 -9.22 -5.85
C PRO A 189 -2.35 -10.48 -6.37
N LEU A 190 -1.54 -10.38 -7.42
CA LEU A 190 -0.71 -11.49 -7.93
C LEU A 190 0.61 -11.66 -7.17
N MET A 191 1.01 -10.66 -6.39
CA MET A 191 2.24 -10.70 -5.59
C MET A 191 2.13 -11.70 -4.43
N ARG A 192 3.28 -12.13 -3.89
CA ARG A 192 3.32 -12.93 -2.66
C ARG A 192 2.60 -12.20 -1.53
N GLN A 193 1.92 -12.95 -0.67
CA GLN A 193 1.17 -12.37 0.45
C GLN A 193 2.05 -11.47 1.33
N SER A 194 3.28 -11.90 1.62
CA SER A 194 4.23 -11.09 2.39
C SER A 194 4.56 -9.74 1.73
N ASP A 195 4.68 -9.73 0.40
CA ASP A 195 4.96 -8.50 -0.34
C ASP A 195 3.74 -7.56 -0.35
N GLN A 196 2.54 -8.13 -0.49
CA GLN A 196 1.29 -7.38 -0.38
C GLN A 196 1.11 -6.78 1.03
N GLU A 197 1.39 -7.55 2.09
CA GLU A 197 1.30 -7.10 3.49
C GLU A 197 2.28 -5.96 3.77
N ILE A 198 3.52 -6.05 3.28
CA ILE A 198 4.52 -4.98 3.43
C ILE A 198 4.07 -3.69 2.73
N LEU A 199 3.53 -3.79 1.51
CA LEU A 199 3.02 -2.63 0.79
C LEU A 199 1.80 -2.02 1.48
N ALA A 200 0.86 -2.84 1.97
CA ALA A 200 -0.29 -2.35 2.71
C ALA A 200 0.13 -1.63 4.00
N ALA A 201 1.07 -2.19 4.76
CA ALA A 201 1.63 -1.55 5.94
C ALA A 201 2.38 -0.25 5.60
N ARG A 202 3.06 -0.18 4.44
CA ARG A 202 3.70 1.04 3.93
C ARG A 202 2.71 2.19 3.72
N PHE A 203 1.49 1.87 3.31
CA PHE A 203 0.38 2.82 3.16
C PHE A 203 -0.49 2.92 4.42
N GLN A 204 -0.04 2.36 5.53
CA GLN A 204 -0.75 2.35 6.82
C GLN A 204 -2.16 1.75 6.76
N VAL A 205 -2.38 0.81 5.84
CA VAL A 205 -3.61 0.04 5.74
C VAL A 205 -3.41 -1.26 6.50
N HIS A 206 -3.93 -1.33 7.74
CA HIS A 206 -3.65 -2.43 8.67
C HIS A 206 -4.85 -3.35 8.89
N ALA A 207 -4.55 -4.65 8.99
CA ALA A 207 -5.50 -5.67 9.44
C ALA A 207 -5.65 -5.64 10.97
N ALA A 208 -6.65 -6.33 11.50
CA ALA A 208 -6.94 -6.38 12.95
C ALA A 208 -5.79 -6.94 13.82
N ASP A 209 -4.88 -7.70 13.20
CA ASP A 209 -3.66 -8.21 13.84
C ASP A 209 -2.46 -7.28 13.68
N GLY A 210 -2.66 -6.10 13.06
CA GLY A 210 -1.67 -5.06 12.84
C GLY A 210 -0.69 -5.33 11.70
N ARG A 211 -0.84 -6.44 10.93
CA ARG A 211 -0.15 -6.62 9.66
C ARG A 211 -0.79 -5.74 8.60
N GLY A 212 -0.10 -5.57 7.46
CA GLY A 212 -0.71 -4.89 6.34
C GLY A 212 -1.97 -5.61 5.86
N ASP A 213 -3.08 -4.87 5.72
CA ASP A 213 -4.34 -5.41 5.19
C ASP A 213 -4.30 -5.45 3.66
N ARG A 214 -3.75 -6.54 3.14
CA ARG A 214 -3.60 -6.76 1.70
C ARG A 214 -4.94 -6.76 0.95
N ARG A 215 -6.04 -7.17 1.61
CA ARG A 215 -7.37 -7.24 0.98
C ARG A 215 -7.97 -5.84 0.86
N ALA A 216 -7.92 -5.07 1.94
CA ALA A 216 -8.39 -3.69 1.93
C ALA A 216 -7.61 -2.85 0.90
N LEU A 217 -6.27 -2.95 0.86
CA LEU A 217 -5.49 -2.20 -0.13
C LEU A 217 -5.82 -2.64 -1.57
N ALA A 218 -5.95 -3.95 -1.85
CA ALA A 218 -6.33 -4.43 -3.19
C ALA A 218 -7.70 -3.88 -3.63
N ASN A 219 -8.67 -3.85 -2.71
CA ASN A 219 -9.99 -3.28 -2.93
C ASN A 219 -9.89 -1.76 -3.20
N TRP A 220 -9.13 -1.02 -2.40
CA TRP A 220 -8.94 0.42 -2.60
C TRP A 220 -8.30 0.72 -3.96
N LEU A 221 -7.27 -0.01 -4.37
CA LEU A 221 -6.65 0.15 -5.69
C LEU A 221 -7.64 -0.10 -6.82
N ASN A 222 -8.53 -1.09 -6.67
CA ASN A 222 -9.58 -1.36 -7.64
C ASN A 222 -10.63 -0.22 -7.69
N ASN A 223 -11.06 0.30 -6.52
CA ASN A 223 -11.97 1.44 -6.45
C ASN A 223 -11.34 2.69 -7.08
N LEU A 224 -10.11 3.04 -6.71
CA LEU A 224 -9.40 4.22 -7.25
C LEU A 224 -9.19 4.11 -8.76
N ARG A 225 -8.91 2.90 -9.28
CA ARG A 225 -8.87 2.64 -10.72
C ARG A 225 -10.21 2.98 -11.39
N HIS A 226 -11.33 2.57 -10.80
CA HIS A 226 -12.67 2.89 -11.28
C HIS A 226 -12.90 4.41 -11.32
N VAL A 227 -12.61 5.09 -10.22
CA VAL A 227 -12.77 6.55 -10.10
C VAL A 227 -11.88 7.28 -11.11
N ARG A 228 -10.62 6.87 -11.26
CA ARG A 228 -9.69 7.43 -12.24
C ARG A 228 -10.23 7.28 -13.67
N ASN A 229 -10.78 6.13 -14.00
CA ASN A 229 -11.38 5.92 -15.33
C ASN A 229 -12.61 6.80 -15.55
N ILE A 230 -13.46 7.01 -14.53
CA ILE A 230 -14.58 7.95 -14.61
C ILE A 230 -14.07 9.36 -14.91
N CYS A 231 -13.02 9.82 -14.21
CA CYS A 231 -12.42 11.13 -14.46
C CYS A 231 -11.84 11.23 -15.88
N ALA A 232 -11.06 10.23 -16.31
CA ALA A 232 -10.40 10.20 -17.62
C ALA A 232 -11.38 10.15 -18.80
N HIS A 233 -12.55 9.54 -18.62
CA HIS A 233 -13.61 9.46 -19.63
C HIS A 233 -14.69 10.53 -19.45
N TYR A 234 -14.45 11.54 -18.63
CA TYR A 234 -15.37 12.65 -18.38
C TYR A 234 -16.74 12.19 -17.86
N GLY A 235 -16.78 11.06 -17.13
CA GLY A 235 -17.98 10.55 -16.51
C GLY A 235 -18.41 11.44 -15.32
N ARG A 236 -19.70 11.42 -14.99
CA ARG A 236 -20.24 12.16 -13.85
C ARG A 236 -19.75 11.56 -12.53
N LEU A 237 -19.17 12.39 -11.66
CA LEU A 237 -18.82 12.05 -10.27
C LEU A 237 -19.92 12.47 -9.29
N TRP A 238 -20.49 13.66 -9.50
CA TRP A 238 -21.51 14.20 -8.64
C TRP A 238 -22.71 13.26 -8.51
N ASN A 239 -23.16 13.03 -7.29
CA ASN A 239 -24.29 12.17 -6.93
C ASN A 239 -24.22 10.77 -7.60
N ARG A 240 -22.99 10.25 -7.73
CA ARG A 240 -22.77 8.91 -8.25
C ARG A 240 -22.71 7.90 -7.10
N THR A 241 -23.29 6.73 -7.35
CA THR A 241 -23.02 5.53 -6.55
C THR A 241 -21.99 4.69 -7.31
N PHE A 242 -20.89 4.34 -6.65
CA PHE A 242 -19.84 3.53 -7.26
C PHE A 242 -20.15 2.04 -7.10
N ASP A 243 -19.88 1.26 -8.15
CA ASP A 243 -20.14 -0.18 -8.17
C ASP A 243 -19.16 -0.97 -7.27
N VAL A 244 -17.95 -0.43 -7.07
CA VAL A 244 -16.93 -1.02 -6.21
C VAL A 244 -17.03 -0.38 -4.83
N LEU A 245 -17.55 -1.14 -3.87
CA LEU A 245 -17.62 -0.71 -2.46
C LEU A 245 -16.20 -0.63 -1.89
N ILE A 246 -15.95 0.36 -1.05
CA ILE A 246 -14.67 0.53 -0.37
C ILE A 246 -14.65 -0.30 0.92
N ASP A 247 -13.70 -1.20 1.03
CA ASP A 247 -13.53 -2.05 2.21
C ASP A 247 -12.94 -1.26 3.39
N VAL A 248 -13.48 -1.56 4.59
CA VAL A 248 -12.90 -1.08 5.85
C VAL A 248 -11.67 -1.91 6.18
N PRO A 249 -10.50 -1.34 6.50
CA PRO A 249 -9.37 -2.09 7.03
C PRO A 249 -9.70 -2.79 8.34
N GLY A 250 -9.08 -3.97 8.56
CA GLY A 250 -9.38 -4.79 9.73
C GLY A 250 -9.13 -4.09 11.08
N GLU A 251 -8.12 -3.23 11.16
CA GLU A 251 -7.86 -2.40 12.35
C GLU A 251 -9.01 -1.43 12.62
N ALA A 252 -9.47 -0.71 11.61
CA ALA A 252 -10.58 0.23 11.73
C ALA A 252 -11.93 -0.45 11.99
N ARG A 253 -12.11 -1.72 11.60
CA ARG A 253 -13.28 -2.52 11.98
C ARG A 253 -13.28 -2.85 13.46
N LYS A 254 -12.11 -3.03 14.06
CA LYS A 254 -11.94 -3.35 15.47
C LYS A 254 -12.07 -2.12 16.36
N ASP A 255 -11.59 -0.99 15.89
CA ASP A 255 -11.67 0.31 16.56
C ASP A 255 -12.74 1.20 15.91
N GLY A 256 -13.95 1.20 16.49
CA GLY A 256 -15.06 2.04 16.01
C GLY A 256 -14.82 3.54 16.09
N GLY A 257 -13.80 4.00 16.84
CA GLY A 257 -13.38 5.40 16.92
C GLY A 257 -12.43 5.81 15.79
N HIS A 258 -11.86 4.87 15.07
CA HIS A 258 -10.98 5.15 13.95
C HIS A 258 -11.76 5.77 12.78
N TYR A 259 -11.27 6.88 12.20
CA TYR A 259 -11.97 7.60 11.12
C TYR A 259 -12.31 6.72 9.90
N LEU A 260 -11.48 5.71 9.56
CA LEU A 260 -11.78 4.75 8.50
C LEU A 260 -12.94 3.80 8.84
N SER A 261 -13.39 3.71 10.10
CA SER A 261 -14.55 2.90 10.48
C SER A 261 -15.85 3.41 9.83
N ARG A 262 -15.91 4.70 9.45
CA ARG A 262 -17.01 5.28 8.68
C ARG A 262 -17.26 4.58 7.35
N LEU A 263 -16.25 3.93 6.75
CA LEU A 263 -16.40 3.11 5.55
C LEU A 263 -17.29 1.87 5.76
N ALA A 264 -17.71 1.56 6.98
CA ALA A 264 -18.72 0.53 7.24
C ALA A 264 -20.13 0.95 6.81
N ASP A 265 -20.39 2.26 6.71
CA ASP A 265 -21.68 2.77 6.26
C ASP A 265 -21.77 2.68 4.72
N ARG A 266 -22.89 2.07 4.26
CA ARG A 266 -23.19 1.94 2.82
C ARG A 266 -23.46 3.26 2.13
N ASN A 267 -23.85 4.30 2.88
CA ASN A 267 -24.02 5.65 2.32
C ASN A 267 -22.70 6.38 2.14
N ILE A 268 -21.59 5.80 2.60
CA ILE A 268 -20.23 6.35 2.55
C ILE A 268 -19.35 5.55 1.61
N ASN A 269 -19.30 4.23 1.77
CA ASN A 269 -18.33 3.37 1.09
C ASN A 269 -18.54 3.21 -0.43
N ASN A 270 -19.66 3.67 -0.96
CA ASN A 270 -19.96 3.69 -2.39
C ASN A 270 -20.19 5.11 -2.93
N LYS A 271 -19.78 6.14 -2.18
CA LYS A 271 -19.94 7.54 -2.53
C LYS A 271 -18.58 8.27 -2.57
N LEU A 272 -18.59 9.50 -3.06
CA LEU A 272 -17.38 10.31 -3.21
C LEU A 272 -16.65 10.56 -1.89
N TYR A 273 -17.38 10.76 -0.79
CA TYR A 273 -16.76 10.96 0.52
C TYR A 273 -15.84 9.79 0.91
N GLY A 274 -16.28 8.54 0.70
CA GLY A 274 -15.43 7.37 0.94
C GLY A 274 -14.15 7.36 0.09
N VAL A 275 -14.26 7.79 -1.17
CA VAL A 275 -13.10 7.94 -2.07
C VAL A 275 -12.14 9.01 -1.56
N LEU A 276 -12.65 10.18 -1.15
CA LEU A 276 -11.83 11.25 -0.59
C LEU A 276 -11.16 10.81 0.71
N LEU A 277 -11.86 10.05 1.54
CA LEU A 277 -11.33 9.53 2.81
C LEU A 277 -10.12 8.62 2.59
N ILE A 278 -10.20 7.65 1.66
CA ILE A 278 -9.06 6.77 1.36
C ILE A 278 -7.93 7.52 0.64
N LEU A 279 -8.23 8.48 -0.22
CA LEU A 279 -7.22 9.32 -0.85
C LEU A 279 -6.46 10.18 0.17
N ARG A 280 -7.17 10.82 1.11
CA ARG A 280 -6.54 11.60 2.18
C ARG A 280 -5.64 10.72 3.05
N HIS A 281 -6.13 9.52 3.42
CA HIS A 281 -5.32 8.54 4.15
C HIS A 281 -4.05 8.15 3.39
N LEU A 282 -4.15 7.80 2.11
CA LEU A 282 -2.98 7.43 1.30
C LEU A 282 -2.00 8.59 1.13
N LEU A 283 -2.49 9.82 0.90
CA LEU A 283 -1.63 11.01 0.79
C LEU A 283 -0.84 11.28 2.06
N GLN A 284 -1.40 11.02 3.25
CA GLN A 284 -0.65 11.16 4.50
C GLN A 284 0.60 10.27 4.54
N SER A 285 0.56 9.11 3.89
CA SER A 285 1.70 8.20 3.78
C SER A 285 2.65 8.54 2.61
N ILE A 286 2.16 9.23 1.58
CA ILE A 286 2.87 9.50 0.31
C ILE A 286 3.48 10.89 0.32
N ALA A 287 2.68 11.91 0.59
CA ALA A 287 2.99 13.32 0.53
C ALA A 287 2.20 14.09 1.61
N PRO A 288 2.61 13.99 2.88
CA PRO A 288 1.86 14.49 4.04
C PRO A 288 1.70 16.01 4.06
N ASP A 289 2.58 16.72 3.38
CA ASP A 289 2.58 18.17 3.17
C ASP A 289 1.58 18.64 2.09
N ARG A 290 0.96 17.71 1.36
CA ARG A 290 -0.08 18.02 0.38
C ARG A 290 -1.47 17.99 1.00
N PHE A 291 -2.22 19.06 0.79
CA PHE A 291 -3.57 19.26 1.34
C PHE A 291 -4.67 19.16 0.28
N ASP A 292 -4.35 18.75 -0.93
CA ASP A 292 -5.25 18.75 -2.09
C ASP A 292 -6.61 18.11 -1.81
N VAL A 293 -6.65 17.02 -1.03
CA VAL A 293 -7.94 16.37 -0.71
C VAL A 293 -8.75 17.22 0.26
N VAL A 294 -8.11 17.91 1.21
CA VAL A 294 -8.79 18.87 2.10
C VAL A 294 -9.30 20.05 1.27
N ASP A 295 -8.49 20.56 0.34
CA ASP A 295 -8.90 21.64 -0.57
C ASP A 295 -10.07 21.23 -1.47
N ILE A 296 -10.16 19.94 -1.86
CA ILE A 296 -11.32 19.39 -2.57
C ILE A 296 -12.56 19.38 -1.66
N THR A 297 -12.43 18.96 -0.40
CA THR A 297 -13.57 18.97 0.53
C THR A 297 -14.07 20.39 0.82
N ASP A 298 -13.15 21.34 0.99
CA ASP A 298 -13.46 22.76 1.16
C ASP A 298 -14.16 23.34 -0.07
N PHE A 299 -13.68 23.00 -1.28
CA PHE A 299 -14.32 23.38 -2.54
C PHE A 299 -15.74 22.84 -2.66
N ILE A 300 -15.94 21.56 -2.36
CA ILE A 300 -17.28 20.92 -2.40
C ILE A 300 -18.20 21.60 -1.38
N HIS A 301 -17.70 21.85 -0.16
CA HIS A 301 -18.48 22.49 0.89
C HIS A 301 -18.90 23.90 0.50
N ALA A 302 -17.96 24.71 -0.01
CA ALA A 302 -18.27 26.07 -0.49
C ALA A 302 -19.35 26.03 -1.60
N LYS A 303 -19.23 25.12 -2.57
CA LYS A 303 -20.21 25.00 -3.66
C LYS A 303 -21.56 24.46 -3.21
N SER A 304 -21.63 23.69 -2.12
CA SER A 304 -22.90 23.23 -1.57
C SER A 304 -23.74 24.37 -0.98
N GLN A 305 -23.09 25.48 -0.57
CA GLN A 305 -23.79 26.68 -0.04
C GLN A 305 -24.59 27.41 -1.12
N ASP A 306 -24.28 27.20 -2.41
CA ASP A 306 -25.05 27.73 -3.54
C ASP A 306 -26.47 27.10 -3.64
N GLY A 307 -26.78 26.10 -2.83
CA GLY A 307 -28.10 25.45 -2.71
C GLY A 307 -28.47 24.49 -3.84
N HIS A 308 -27.56 24.21 -4.78
CA HIS A 308 -27.82 23.31 -5.90
C HIS A 308 -27.75 21.83 -5.55
N PHE A 309 -27.03 21.48 -4.47
CA PHE A 309 -26.91 20.11 -3.96
C PHE A 309 -26.58 20.11 -2.46
N SER A 310 -26.79 18.97 -1.80
CA SER A 310 -26.38 18.75 -0.41
C SER A 310 -25.13 17.88 -0.33
N MET A 311 -24.33 18.08 0.72
CA MET A 311 -23.16 17.25 1.01
C MET A 311 -23.51 15.77 1.15
N GLY A 312 -24.67 15.44 1.72
CA GLY A 312 -25.17 14.07 1.86
C GLY A 312 -25.35 13.33 0.52
N GLN A 313 -25.65 14.03 -0.59
CA GLN A 313 -25.70 13.42 -1.93
C GLN A 313 -24.36 12.84 -2.39
N LEU A 314 -23.26 13.36 -1.86
CA LEU A 314 -21.88 12.90 -2.11
C LEU A 314 -21.38 11.94 -1.02
N GLY A 315 -22.23 11.60 -0.03
CA GLY A 315 -21.93 10.67 1.05
C GLY A 315 -21.23 11.30 2.26
N PHE A 316 -21.20 12.63 2.36
CA PHE A 316 -20.67 13.30 3.55
C PHE A 316 -21.65 13.11 4.71
N PRO A 317 -21.21 12.52 5.84
CA PRO A 317 -22.05 12.41 7.03
C PRO A 317 -22.17 13.76 7.74
N ASP A 318 -23.21 13.91 8.57
CA ASP A 318 -23.34 15.08 9.43
C ASP A 318 -22.12 15.17 10.36
N GLY A 319 -21.61 16.40 10.54
CA GLY A 319 -20.45 16.65 11.40
C GLY A 319 -19.11 16.09 10.86
N TRP A 320 -18.99 15.80 9.58
CA TRP A 320 -17.78 15.28 8.96
C TRP A 320 -16.52 16.13 9.24
N GLN A 321 -16.69 17.44 9.38
CA GLN A 321 -15.58 18.38 9.67
C GLN A 321 -14.89 18.09 11.01
N SER A 322 -15.60 17.44 11.96
CA SER A 322 -15.03 17.09 13.26
C SER A 322 -14.11 15.86 13.21
N ASP A 323 -14.05 15.14 12.10
CA ASP A 323 -13.13 14.02 11.95
C ASP A 323 -11.69 14.54 11.85
N PRO A 324 -10.77 14.05 12.69
CA PRO A 324 -9.39 14.54 12.72
C PRO A 324 -8.67 14.49 11.37
N ILE A 325 -9.03 13.54 10.51
CA ILE A 325 -8.40 13.36 9.19
C ILE A 325 -8.54 14.61 8.28
N TRP A 326 -9.57 15.44 8.50
CA TRP A 326 -9.81 16.66 7.73
C TRP A 326 -9.08 17.89 8.29
N ASP A 327 -8.51 17.79 9.49
CA ASP A 327 -7.61 18.82 9.98
C ASP A 327 -6.33 18.85 9.13
N ARG A 328 -5.88 20.06 8.76
CA ARG A 328 -4.62 20.26 8.02
C ARG A 328 -3.40 19.85 8.83
N ASN A 329 -3.47 19.94 10.15
CA ASN A 329 -2.41 19.53 11.08
C ASN A 329 -2.46 18.05 11.42
N PHE A 330 -3.46 17.30 10.93
CA PHE A 330 -3.55 15.88 11.18
C PHE A 330 -2.38 15.14 10.51
N MET A 331 -1.67 14.38 11.31
CA MET A 331 -0.56 13.53 10.87
C MET A 331 -0.80 12.09 11.31
N LEU A 332 -0.65 11.15 10.39
CA LEU A 332 -0.59 9.74 10.76
C LEU A 332 0.69 9.46 11.54
N ASP A 333 0.62 8.54 12.51
CA ASP A 333 1.82 8.03 13.15
C ASP A 333 2.74 7.39 12.10
N ARG A 334 3.93 7.95 11.94
CA ARG A 334 4.90 7.51 10.93
C ARG A 334 5.78 6.35 11.39
N ALA A 335 5.78 6.02 12.67
CA ALA A 335 6.64 4.95 13.18
C ALA A 335 6.38 3.59 12.50
N PRO A 336 5.12 3.15 12.27
CA PRO A 336 4.84 1.92 11.53
C PRO A 336 5.31 1.98 10.06
N MET A 337 5.18 3.14 9.44
CA MET A 337 5.60 3.36 8.05
C MET A 337 7.12 3.36 7.91
N LEU A 338 7.83 4.02 8.83
CA LEU A 338 9.29 4.00 8.89
C LEU A 338 9.79 2.58 9.10
N ALA A 339 9.22 1.85 10.06
CA ALA A 339 9.54 0.45 10.31
C ALA A 339 9.34 -0.44 9.08
N ALA A 340 8.22 -0.30 8.36
CA ALA A 340 7.97 -1.03 7.12
C ALA A 340 8.97 -0.66 6.01
N SER A 341 9.31 0.62 5.87
CA SER A 341 10.30 1.11 4.91
C SER A 341 11.70 0.56 5.19
N LEU A 342 12.10 0.51 6.46
CA LEU A 342 13.39 -0.01 6.88
C LEU A 342 13.47 -1.52 6.69
N LEU A 343 12.40 -2.25 6.99
CA LEU A 343 12.32 -3.68 6.67
C LEU A 343 12.37 -3.95 5.17
N ASP A 344 11.91 -3.01 4.36
CA ASP A 344 12.02 -3.12 2.92
C ASP A 344 13.47 -2.97 2.43
N ARG A 345 14.34 -2.31 3.17
CA ARG A 345 15.79 -2.19 2.90
C ARG A 345 16.61 -3.38 3.41
N ALA A 346 16.16 -4.07 4.47
CA ALA A 346 16.89 -5.18 5.09
C ALA A 346 16.16 -6.50 4.89
N GLU A 347 16.87 -7.52 4.41
CA GLU A 347 16.37 -8.88 4.56
C GLU A 347 16.21 -9.19 6.06
N SER A 348 15.04 -9.73 6.43
CA SER A 348 14.71 -9.93 7.84
C SER A 348 14.13 -11.30 8.10
N TYR A 349 14.41 -11.82 9.29
CA TYR A 349 13.78 -13.02 9.84
C TYR A 349 12.50 -12.65 10.58
N THR A 350 11.49 -13.50 10.51
CA THR A 350 10.39 -13.51 11.50
C THR A 350 10.87 -14.08 12.83
N ALA A 351 10.10 -13.91 13.91
CA ALA A 351 10.49 -14.42 15.22
C ALA A 351 10.77 -15.94 15.29
N PRO A 352 10.04 -16.83 14.58
CA PRO A 352 10.43 -18.23 14.46
C PRO A 352 11.77 -18.43 13.76
N GLN A 353 11.98 -17.79 12.62
CA GLN A 353 13.23 -17.87 11.84
C GLN A 353 14.43 -17.33 12.57
N ALA A 354 14.28 -16.19 13.28
CA ALA A 354 15.33 -15.62 14.12
C ALA A 354 15.77 -16.57 15.24
N ARG A 355 14.80 -17.29 15.83
CA ARG A 355 15.12 -18.34 16.83
C ARG A 355 15.90 -19.49 16.21
N GLU A 356 15.46 -19.99 15.05
CA GLU A 356 16.14 -21.06 14.33
C GLU A 356 17.58 -20.67 13.92
N ALA A 357 17.81 -19.39 13.59
CA ALA A 357 19.13 -18.86 13.28
C ALA A 357 20.09 -18.86 14.48
N LEU A 358 19.57 -18.89 15.72
CA LEU A 358 20.39 -18.93 16.95
C LEU A 358 20.77 -20.39 17.30
N THR A 359 21.66 -20.98 16.52
CA THR A 359 22.11 -22.36 16.73
C THR A 359 23.08 -22.52 17.89
N SER A 360 23.70 -21.42 18.34
CA SER A 360 24.59 -21.36 19.53
C SER A 360 23.84 -21.47 20.87
N ALA A 361 22.50 -21.52 20.84
CA ALA A 361 21.70 -21.65 22.07
C ALA A 361 21.99 -22.97 22.80
N VAL A 362 22.48 -22.87 24.01
CA VAL A 362 22.85 -24.03 24.85
C VAL A 362 21.61 -24.62 25.51
N VAL A 363 21.39 -25.90 25.29
CA VAL A 363 20.34 -26.67 25.99
C VAL A 363 20.87 -27.08 27.38
N LYS A 364 20.09 -26.78 28.43
CA LYS A 364 20.50 -27.19 29.78
C LYS A 364 20.57 -28.73 29.88
N PRO A 365 21.59 -29.29 30.54
CA PRO A 365 21.68 -30.72 30.80
C PRO A 365 20.40 -31.27 31.48
N SER A 366 20.07 -32.51 31.21
CA SER A 366 18.95 -33.23 31.83
C SER A 366 19.50 -34.42 32.58
N GLU A 367 18.95 -34.70 33.76
CA GLU A 367 19.31 -35.85 34.57
C GLU A 367 18.90 -37.19 33.92
N THR A 368 17.90 -37.12 33.02
CA THR A 368 17.43 -38.28 32.27
C THR A 368 17.63 -38.07 30.76
N PRO A 369 17.97 -39.16 29.99
CA PRO A 369 18.06 -39.10 28.53
C PRO A 369 16.74 -38.59 27.94
N ARG A 370 16.82 -37.65 27.00
CA ARG A 370 15.64 -37.10 26.29
C ARG A 370 15.35 -37.89 25.05
N THR A 371 14.06 -37.99 24.71
CA THR A 371 13.65 -38.46 23.37
C THR A 371 14.03 -37.40 22.32
N PRO A 372 14.12 -37.75 21.03
CA PRO A 372 14.39 -36.82 19.94
C PRO A 372 13.40 -35.63 19.91
N GLU A 373 12.15 -35.86 20.22
CA GLU A 373 11.13 -34.82 20.30
C GLU A 373 11.32 -33.89 21.51
N GLN A 374 11.68 -34.45 22.67
CA GLN A 374 12.02 -33.69 23.87
C GLN A 374 13.28 -32.86 23.69
N GLU A 375 14.30 -33.37 23.00
CA GLU A 375 15.51 -32.64 22.67
C GLU A 375 15.21 -31.46 21.72
N ALA A 376 14.40 -31.67 20.69
CA ALA A 376 13.95 -30.60 19.77
C ALA A 376 13.15 -29.52 20.52
N ALA A 377 12.29 -29.90 21.47
CA ALA A 377 11.52 -28.96 22.28
C ALA A 377 12.44 -28.15 23.24
N ALA A 378 13.41 -28.80 23.85
CA ALA A 378 14.40 -28.16 24.73
C ALA A 378 15.24 -27.15 23.93
N LYS A 379 15.68 -27.51 22.71
CA LYS A 379 16.41 -26.61 21.80
C LYS A 379 15.59 -25.39 21.44
N ARG A 380 14.33 -25.55 21.04
CA ARG A 380 13.42 -24.41 20.74
C ARG A 380 13.26 -23.49 21.95
N THR A 381 13.17 -24.06 23.17
CA THR A 381 13.08 -23.30 24.41
C THR A 381 14.33 -22.52 24.69
N ALA A 382 15.52 -23.12 24.51
CA ALA A 382 16.82 -22.47 24.68
C ALA A 382 16.98 -21.31 23.69
N GLN A 383 16.66 -21.48 22.42
CA GLN A 383 16.66 -20.46 21.38
C GLN A 383 15.71 -19.29 21.71
N LYS A 384 14.51 -19.60 22.19
CA LYS A 384 13.53 -18.58 22.63
C LYS A 384 14.05 -17.77 23.81
N ASN A 385 14.69 -18.42 24.76
CA ASN A 385 15.25 -17.75 25.94
C ASN A 385 16.48 -16.89 25.57
N LEU A 386 17.32 -17.37 24.68
CA LEU A 386 18.49 -16.62 24.19
C LEU A 386 18.04 -15.35 23.45
N LEU A 387 17.07 -15.44 22.54
CA LEU A 387 16.52 -14.27 21.86
C LEU A 387 15.91 -13.27 22.85
N ARG A 388 15.19 -13.74 23.87
CA ARG A 388 14.67 -12.85 24.94
C ARG A 388 15.78 -12.13 25.69
N THR A 389 16.86 -12.83 25.98
CA THR A 389 18.03 -12.25 26.65
C THR A 389 18.65 -11.15 25.82
N TYR A 390 18.84 -11.38 24.53
CA TYR A 390 19.36 -10.38 23.61
C TYR A 390 18.44 -9.14 23.52
N LEU A 391 17.12 -9.34 23.47
CA LEU A 391 16.15 -8.23 23.51
C LEU A 391 16.17 -7.45 24.82
N ARG A 392 16.33 -8.15 25.95
CA ARG A 392 16.36 -7.51 27.28
C ARG A 392 17.56 -6.58 27.46
N PHE A 393 18.67 -6.89 26.83
CA PHE A 393 19.92 -6.13 26.91
C PHE A 393 20.16 -5.23 25.70
N ASP A 394 19.16 -4.98 24.87
CA ASP A 394 19.23 -4.13 23.68
C ASP A 394 20.35 -4.51 22.70
N VAL A 395 20.66 -5.79 22.65
CA VAL A 395 21.73 -6.37 21.81
C VAL A 395 21.27 -6.56 20.38
N VAL A 396 19.98 -6.83 20.17
CA VAL A 396 19.40 -7.15 18.87
C VAL A 396 18.33 -6.14 18.49
N ILE A 397 18.32 -5.75 17.23
CA ILE A 397 17.28 -4.87 16.66
C ILE A 397 16.04 -5.71 16.38
N GLU A 398 14.92 -5.36 17.01
CA GLU A 398 13.60 -5.90 16.73
C GLU A 398 12.73 -4.80 16.11
N ILE A 399 12.25 -5.01 14.90
CA ILE A 399 11.30 -4.12 14.23
C ILE A 399 9.91 -4.71 14.35
N LYS A 400 9.00 -3.99 14.96
CA LYS A 400 7.60 -4.38 15.08
C LYS A 400 6.77 -3.68 14.02
N VAL A 401 6.11 -4.49 13.15
CA VAL A 401 5.11 -3.99 12.20
C VAL A 401 3.79 -4.68 12.55
N GLY A 402 2.87 -3.93 13.09
CA GLY A 402 1.67 -4.47 13.70
C GLY A 402 2.01 -5.44 14.85
N GLN A 403 1.46 -6.64 14.81
CA GLN A 403 1.77 -7.69 15.80
C GLN A 403 2.97 -8.57 15.39
N THR A 404 3.50 -8.38 14.19
CA THR A 404 4.61 -9.19 13.69
C THR A 404 5.95 -8.54 14.03
N LYS A 405 6.87 -9.35 14.52
CA LYS A 405 8.23 -8.96 14.89
C LYS A 405 9.21 -9.46 13.84
N TYR A 406 10.06 -8.57 13.39
CA TYR A 406 11.09 -8.82 12.39
C TYR A 406 12.48 -8.52 12.96
N TYR A 407 13.46 -9.29 12.50
CA TYR A 407 14.85 -9.21 12.94
C TYR A 407 15.73 -9.14 11.70
N PRO A 408 16.41 -8.00 11.42
CA PRO A 408 17.31 -7.87 10.28
C PRO A 408 18.37 -8.99 10.26
N LYS A 409 18.55 -9.65 9.09
CA LYS A 409 19.41 -10.82 8.98
C LYS A 409 20.88 -10.52 9.20
N PHE A 410 21.34 -9.32 8.86
CA PHE A 410 22.75 -8.93 8.99
C PHE A 410 23.28 -9.01 10.43
N GLN A 411 22.39 -9.08 11.42
CA GLN A 411 22.75 -9.23 12.83
C GLN A 411 23.23 -10.64 13.21
N PHE A 412 22.93 -11.62 12.38
CA PHE A 412 23.16 -13.04 12.67
C PHE A 412 24.33 -13.56 11.85
N ARG A 413 25.32 -14.16 12.53
CA ARG A 413 26.47 -14.83 11.92
C ARG A 413 26.81 -16.06 12.75
N ASP A 414 27.11 -17.17 12.12
CA ASP A 414 27.55 -18.42 12.74
C ASP A 414 26.66 -18.93 13.90
N GLY A 415 25.36 -18.71 13.77
CA GLY A 415 24.37 -19.16 14.76
C GLY A 415 24.24 -18.28 16.01
N ALA A 416 24.82 -17.09 16.01
CA ALA A 416 24.76 -16.11 17.09
C ALA A 416 24.50 -14.69 16.58
N ILE A 417 24.29 -13.75 17.49
CA ILE A 417 24.35 -12.31 17.19
C ILE A 417 25.82 -11.89 17.14
N ILE A 418 26.17 -11.07 16.15
CA ILE A 418 27.52 -10.53 15.99
C ILE A 418 27.89 -9.67 17.20
N ASN A 419 28.99 -9.98 17.87
CA ASN A 419 29.39 -9.31 19.12
C ASN A 419 29.64 -7.81 18.94
N ALA A 420 30.33 -7.42 17.89
CA ALA A 420 30.59 -6.01 17.59
C ALA A 420 29.27 -5.22 17.43
N LEU A 421 28.29 -5.79 16.70
CA LEU A 421 26.97 -5.18 16.55
C LEU A 421 26.25 -5.06 17.90
N ALA A 422 26.32 -6.11 18.74
CA ALA A 422 25.70 -6.13 20.05
C ALA A 422 26.21 -4.98 20.95
N GLU A 423 27.53 -4.77 20.99
CA GLU A 423 28.16 -3.71 21.77
C GLU A 423 27.78 -2.30 21.25
N PHE A 424 27.74 -2.12 19.93
CA PHE A 424 27.32 -0.84 19.35
C PHE A 424 25.85 -0.55 19.58
N ASN A 425 24.97 -1.53 19.46
CA ASN A 425 23.55 -1.35 19.77
C ASN A 425 23.34 -0.90 21.21
N LYS A 426 24.02 -1.51 22.19
CA LYS A 426 23.96 -1.08 23.59
C LYS A 426 24.44 0.36 23.75
N THR A 427 25.56 0.70 23.14
CA THR A 427 26.16 2.04 23.25
C THR A 427 25.26 3.11 22.65
N LEU A 428 24.66 2.85 21.48
CA LEU A 428 23.76 3.77 20.82
C LEU A 428 22.44 3.89 21.58
N THR A 429 21.86 2.77 22.05
CA THR A 429 20.63 2.77 22.85
C THR A 429 20.80 3.53 24.17
N ALA A 430 21.97 3.43 24.82
CA ALA A 430 22.25 4.16 26.06
C ALA A 430 22.30 5.70 25.89
N ARG A 431 22.45 6.20 24.66
CA ARG A 431 22.39 7.63 24.32
C ARG A 431 20.97 8.14 24.08
N CYS A 432 19.99 7.25 23.98
CA CYS A 432 18.62 7.63 23.69
C CYS A 432 17.91 8.16 24.93
N THR A 433 17.25 9.30 24.79
CA THR A 433 16.35 9.87 25.79
C THR A 433 14.91 9.38 25.63
N SER A 434 14.59 8.74 24.49
CA SER A 434 13.26 8.22 24.20
C SER A 434 12.99 6.91 24.91
N THR A 435 11.84 6.81 25.57
CA THR A 435 11.35 5.60 26.24
C THR A 435 10.67 4.62 25.27
N GLU A 436 10.39 5.04 24.04
CA GLU A 436 9.70 4.22 23.06
C GLU A 436 10.66 3.31 22.27
N ARG A 437 10.69 2.04 22.66
CA ARG A 437 11.56 1.00 22.08
C ARG A 437 11.42 0.85 20.55
N VAL A 438 10.25 1.10 20.00
CA VAL A 438 9.99 1.00 18.55
C VAL A 438 10.78 2.05 17.79
N GLN A 439 10.83 3.28 18.28
CA GLN A 439 11.54 4.39 17.66
C GLN A 439 13.06 4.16 17.70
N VAL A 440 13.57 3.70 18.85
CA VAL A 440 14.99 3.38 19.03
C VAL A 440 15.42 2.27 18.06
N SER A 441 14.63 1.20 17.95
CA SER A 441 14.91 0.10 17.00
C SER A 441 14.89 0.56 15.55
N ALA A 442 13.97 1.44 15.17
CA ALA A 442 13.90 2.00 13.83
C ALA A 442 15.11 2.90 13.55
N ALA A 443 15.49 3.77 14.48
CA ALA A 443 16.67 4.62 14.38
C ALA A 443 17.97 3.82 14.29
N LEU A 444 18.11 2.75 15.09
CA LEU A 444 19.24 1.83 15.00
C LEU A 444 19.34 1.19 13.62
N LEU A 445 18.22 0.68 13.09
CA LEU A 445 18.22 0.04 11.77
C LEU A 445 18.56 1.04 10.67
N ASP A 446 18.02 2.25 10.73
CA ASP A 446 18.32 3.31 9.76
C ASP A 446 19.81 3.69 9.81
N TRP A 447 20.37 3.87 11.02
CA TRP A 447 21.78 4.16 11.19
C TRP A 447 22.68 3.05 10.61
N TRP A 448 22.37 1.79 10.87
CA TRP A 448 23.13 0.64 10.36
C TRP A 448 23.11 0.56 8.83
N GLN A 449 22.07 1.03 8.18
CA GLN A 449 21.86 0.91 6.74
C GLN A 449 22.18 2.19 5.95
N THR A 450 22.35 3.33 6.62
CA THR A 450 22.62 4.59 5.95
C THR A 450 24.12 4.72 5.67
N PRO A 451 24.53 5.00 4.41
CA PRO A 451 25.93 5.31 4.10
C PRO A 451 26.41 6.56 4.83
N HIS A 452 27.55 6.47 5.50
CA HIS A 452 28.12 7.59 6.25
C HIS A 452 29.40 8.13 5.57
N PRO A 453 29.50 9.45 5.36
CA PRO A 453 30.69 10.05 4.73
C PRO A 453 31.97 9.92 5.55
N ALA A 454 31.84 9.71 6.88
CA ALA A 454 32.97 9.48 7.78
C ALA A 454 33.56 8.06 7.70
N LEU A 455 32.85 7.10 7.07
CA LEU A 455 33.30 5.73 6.89
C LEU A 455 34.15 5.58 5.61
N PRO A 456 35.04 4.56 5.55
CA PRO A 456 35.79 4.25 4.36
C PRO A 456 34.89 4.07 3.12
N LYS A 457 35.39 4.51 1.98
CA LYS A 457 34.68 4.29 0.71
C LYS A 457 34.88 2.86 0.23
N SER A 458 33.86 2.33 -0.47
CA SER A 458 33.95 1.03 -1.13
C SER A 458 35.01 1.05 -2.26
N SER A 459 35.37 -0.11 -2.78
CA SER A 459 36.25 -0.24 -3.96
C SER A 459 35.75 0.50 -5.20
N THR A 460 34.44 0.81 -5.26
CA THR A 460 33.78 1.59 -6.33
C THR A 460 33.74 3.09 -6.02
N GLY A 461 34.28 3.54 -4.88
CA GLY A 461 34.29 4.95 -4.47
C GLY A 461 33.01 5.44 -3.78
N SER A 462 32.01 4.57 -3.58
CA SER A 462 30.76 4.90 -2.88
C SER A 462 30.95 4.91 -1.36
N ASN A 463 30.19 5.76 -0.65
CA ASN A 463 30.14 5.74 0.80
C ASN A 463 29.52 4.39 1.26
N GLN A 464 30.09 3.80 2.30
CA GLN A 464 29.61 2.57 2.92
C GLN A 464 28.69 2.86 4.11
N SER A 465 27.73 1.98 4.34
CA SER A 465 26.98 1.95 5.60
C SER A 465 27.74 1.16 6.68
N PRO A 466 27.44 1.36 7.97
CA PRO A 466 28.01 0.51 9.03
C PRO A 466 27.75 -0.98 8.81
N CYS A 467 26.58 -1.32 8.22
CA CYS A 467 26.23 -2.70 7.86
C CYS A 467 27.16 -3.27 6.79
N ASP A 468 27.43 -2.51 5.71
CA ASP A 468 28.34 -2.95 4.65
C ASP A 468 29.75 -3.20 5.21
N LEU A 469 30.21 -2.31 6.08
CA LEU A 469 31.52 -2.42 6.73
C LEU A 469 31.60 -3.64 7.67
N LEU A 470 30.55 -3.88 8.46
CA LEU A 470 30.44 -5.05 9.35
C LEU A 470 30.47 -6.38 8.57
N LEU A 471 29.90 -6.40 7.35
CA LEU A 471 29.87 -7.59 6.52
C LEU A 471 31.17 -7.83 5.75
N SER A 472 31.94 -6.79 5.46
CA SER A 472 33.17 -6.85 4.67
C SER A 472 34.45 -6.99 5.52
N GLU A 473 34.42 -6.53 6.78
CA GLU A 473 35.58 -6.46 7.67
C GLU A 473 35.52 -7.51 8.81
N SER A 474 36.65 -7.75 9.47
CA SER A 474 36.63 -8.47 10.73
C SER A 474 35.98 -7.64 11.84
N GLU A 475 35.43 -8.28 12.87
CA GLU A 475 34.75 -7.57 13.97
C GLU A 475 35.68 -6.61 14.71
N SER A 476 36.99 -6.96 14.83
CA SER A 476 37.98 -6.10 15.43
C SER A 476 38.31 -4.87 14.58
N SER A 477 38.48 -5.06 13.28
CA SER A 477 38.67 -3.95 12.32
C SER A 477 37.46 -3.02 12.28
N PHE A 478 36.27 -3.59 12.23
CA PHE A 478 35.00 -2.83 12.28
C PHE A 478 34.92 -1.98 13.55
N SER A 479 35.13 -2.59 14.73
CA SER A 479 35.08 -1.88 16.04
C SER A 479 36.08 -0.73 16.11
N THR A 480 37.29 -0.93 15.61
CA THR A 480 38.31 0.11 15.53
C THR A 480 37.89 1.25 14.59
N LEU A 481 37.43 0.92 13.38
CA LEU A 481 37.02 1.91 12.39
C LEU A 481 35.87 2.78 12.89
N ILE A 482 34.80 2.16 13.45
CA ILE A 482 33.65 2.92 13.96
C ILE A 482 34.05 3.79 15.17
N SER A 483 34.88 3.30 16.08
CA SER A 483 35.31 4.06 17.27
C SER A 483 36.24 5.24 16.95
N THR A 484 37.01 5.16 15.85
CA THR A 484 37.90 6.21 15.38
C THR A 484 37.26 7.23 14.44
N THR A 485 36.04 6.94 13.95
CA THR A 485 35.30 7.84 13.08
C THR A 485 34.18 8.56 13.82
N ASP A 486 33.72 9.68 13.28
CA ASP A 486 32.61 10.44 13.85
C ASP A 486 31.22 9.85 13.46
N ALA A 487 31.18 8.63 12.91
CA ALA A 487 29.94 8.00 12.44
C ALA A 487 28.91 7.80 13.58
N MET A 488 29.37 7.58 14.82
CA MET A 488 28.47 7.45 15.98
C MET A 488 27.80 8.75 16.40
N SER A 489 28.35 9.92 16.06
CA SER A 489 27.73 11.21 16.37
C SER A 489 26.49 11.50 15.51
N THR A 490 26.36 10.83 14.37
CA THR A 490 25.22 10.97 13.46
C THR A 490 23.97 10.18 13.89
N PHE A 491 24.08 9.37 14.95
CA PHE A 491 22.93 8.63 15.46
C PHE A 491 21.97 9.57 16.20
N VAL A 492 20.78 9.73 15.65
CA VAL A 492 19.70 10.54 16.21
C VAL A 492 18.42 9.73 16.19
N VAL A 493 17.71 9.68 17.30
CA VAL A 493 16.33 9.17 17.33
C VAL A 493 15.41 10.30 16.90
N PRO A 494 14.65 10.16 15.80
CA PRO A 494 13.71 11.19 15.37
C PRO A 494 12.69 11.50 16.46
N ASP A 495 12.40 12.78 16.68
CA ASP A 495 11.27 13.20 17.53
C ASP A 495 9.97 12.69 16.90
N PRO A 496 9.08 12.07 17.68
CA PRO A 496 7.79 11.58 17.18
C PRO A 496 6.80 12.68 16.76
N ARG A 497 7.13 13.98 17.01
CA ARG A 497 6.27 15.12 16.68
C ARG A 497 6.30 15.51 15.21
#